data_eed281b9d854268259261cd61429d60b
#
_entry.id   eed281b9d854268259261cd61429d60b
#
_cell.length_a   1.000
_cell.length_b   1.000
_cell.length_c   1.000
_cell.angle_alpha   90.00
_cell.angle_beta   90.00
_cell.angle_gamma   90.00
#
_symmetry.space_group_name_H-M   'P 1'
#
loop_
_entity.id
_entity.type
_entity.pdbx_description
1 polymer ?
#
loop_
_entity_poly.entity_id
_entity_poly.type
_entity_poly.pdbx_seq_one_letter_code
_entity_poly.pdbx_strand_id
1 'polypeptide(L)'
;DDTVLEKSGVRMEGISRVFDHMKGRCVLGYKLLLCAFFDGKTTIPFDFSLHQEKGKQGDCGLTKQQRRKAYHAKRNNGSPDYERFQECKKPKMEVAVDMLRRGWKMGLHAKYVITDIWFTCEQLMACVRSIGKGAMHFVGLAKLGKTKYTVSGRKKNAAELIAAYERERGKVCRKYRCRYIRLNGNLGDTPVRIFLIKYGRN
;
A
#
# COMPACT_ATOMS: atom_id res chain seq x y z
N ASP A 1 5.40 0.35 1.87
CA ASP A 1 5.84 0.11 0.50
C ASP A 1 6.15 -1.36 0.27
N ASP A 2 6.10 -1.85 -0.98
CA ASP A 2 6.49 -3.21 -1.30
C ASP A 2 7.61 -3.26 -2.37
N THR A 3 8.50 -4.23 -2.21
CA THR A 3 9.60 -4.47 -3.14
C THR A 3 9.81 -5.95 -3.36
N VAL A 4 10.56 -6.31 -4.41
CA VAL A 4 10.89 -7.71 -4.68
C VAL A 4 12.22 -8.08 -3.99
N LEU A 5 12.18 -9.14 -3.21
CA LEU A 5 13.35 -9.76 -2.59
C LEU A 5 13.71 -11.03 -3.37
N GLU A 6 14.60 -10.87 -4.36
CA GLU A 6 15.06 -11.96 -5.22
C GLU A 6 15.93 -12.96 -4.46
N LYS A 7 15.76 -14.26 -4.75
CA LYS A 7 16.50 -15.36 -4.13
C LYS A 7 16.95 -16.35 -5.20
N SER A 8 18.05 -17.05 -4.94
CA SER A 8 18.59 -18.09 -5.82
C SER A 8 18.19 -19.51 -5.40
N GLY A 9 17.87 -19.74 -4.11
CA GLY A 9 17.54 -21.05 -3.58
C GLY A 9 16.05 -21.34 -3.57
N VAL A 10 15.68 -22.59 -3.84
CA VAL A 10 14.29 -23.07 -3.83
C VAL A 10 13.88 -23.70 -2.48
N ARG A 11 14.83 -24.01 -1.59
CA ARG A 11 14.58 -24.60 -0.27
C ARG A 11 14.32 -23.53 0.79
N MET A 12 13.39 -22.62 0.49
CA MET A 12 12.99 -21.55 1.40
C MET A 12 11.47 -21.59 1.53
N GLU A 13 10.96 -21.54 2.75
CA GLU A 13 9.54 -21.62 2.99
C GLU A 13 8.79 -20.42 2.41
N GLY A 14 7.66 -20.68 1.74
CA GLY A 14 6.84 -19.63 1.11
C GLY A 14 7.48 -18.98 -0.12
N ILE A 15 8.64 -19.46 -0.60
CA ILE A 15 9.25 -18.93 -1.81
C ILE A 15 8.35 -19.21 -3.04
N SER A 16 8.27 -18.26 -3.93
CA SER A 16 7.51 -18.40 -5.18
C SER A 16 8.15 -17.56 -6.29
N ARG A 17 7.67 -17.72 -7.51
CA ARG A 17 8.02 -16.80 -8.59
C ARG A 17 7.10 -15.59 -8.53
N VAL A 18 7.66 -14.43 -8.22
CA VAL A 18 6.94 -13.16 -8.07
C VAL A 18 7.25 -12.23 -9.23
N PHE A 19 6.27 -11.46 -9.69
CA PHE A 19 6.48 -10.51 -10.77
C PHE A 19 7.28 -9.31 -10.29
N ASP A 20 8.42 -9.06 -10.93
CA ASP A 20 9.25 -7.89 -10.71
C ASP A 20 8.92 -6.83 -11.77
N HIS A 21 8.26 -5.75 -11.35
CA HIS A 21 7.86 -4.65 -12.23
C HIS A 21 9.06 -3.91 -12.84
N MET A 22 10.20 -3.85 -12.14
CA MET A 22 11.41 -3.19 -12.63
C MET A 22 12.08 -4.01 -13.74
N LYS A 23 12.06 -5.34 -13.59
CA LYS A 23 12.64 -6.27 -14.57
C LYS A 23 11.64 -6.70 -15.64
N GLY A 24 10.35 -6.41 -15.49
CA GLY A 24 9.27 -6.84 -16.40
C GLY A 24 9.10 -8.36 -16.51
N ARG A 25 9.57 -9.14 -15.52
CA ARG A 25 9.55 -10.60 -15.54
C ARG A 25 9.35 -11.19 -14.14
N CYS A 26 9.02 -12.50 -14.12
CA CYS A 26 8.90 -13.22 -12.87
C CYS A 26 10.26 -13.73 -12.41
N VAL A 27 10.61 -13.42 -11.16
CA VAL A 27 11.83 -13.84 -10.48
C VAL A 27 11.51 -14.74 -9.30
N LEU A 28 12.44 -15.62 -8.92
CA LEU A 28 12.29 -16.43 -7.72
C LEU A 28 12.52 -15.55 -6.48
N GLY A 29 11.59 -15.55 -5.53
CA GLY A 29 11.72 -14.72 -4.34
C GLY A 29 10.41 -14.46 -3.61
N TYR A 30 10.36 -13.30 -2.96
CA TYR A 30 9.20 -12.81 -2.20
C TYR A 30 8.89 -11.38 -2.61
N LYS A 31 7.64 -10.96 -2.40
CA LYS A 31 7.31 -9.55 -2.29
C LYS A 31 7.42 -9.17 -0.82
N LEU A 32 8.36 -8.27 -0.50
CA LEU A 32 8.56 -7.73 0.84
C LEU A 32 7.65 -6.50 1.00
N LEU A 33 6.72 -6.58 1.94
CA LEU A 33 5.98 -5.42 2.43
C LEU A 33 6.68 -4.89 3.67
N LEU A 34 7.01 -3.60 3.68
CA LEU A 34 7.74 -2.93 4.75
C LEU A 34 6.92 -1.78 5.32
N CYS A 35 6.86 -1.70 6.65
CA CYS A 35 6.33 -0.57 7.37
C CYS A 35 7.44 0.10 8.18
N ALA A 36 7.60 1.42 8.02
CA ALA A 36 8.61 2.20 8.70
C ALA A 36 8.00 3.41 9.40
N PHE A 37 8.58 3.80 10.50
CA PHE A 37 8.26 5.02 11.25
C PHE A 37 9.30 6.09 10.93
N PHE A 38 8.83 7.31 10.66
CA PHE A 38 9.68 8.48 10.42
C PHE A 38 9.38 9.55 11.45
N ASP A 39 10.39 9.91 12.21
CA ASP A 39 10.31 10.91 13.30
C ASP A 39 10.55 12.36 12.84
N GLY A 40 10.81 12.57 11.54
CA GLY A 40 11.19 13.85 10.94
C GLY A 40 12.69 13.93 10.60
N LYS A 41 13.52 13.00 11.07
CA LYS A 41 14.96 12.90 10.80
C LYS A 41 15.37 11.51 10.37
N THR A 42 14.89 10.48 11.06
CA THR A 42 15.31 9.09 10.89
C THR A 42 14.14 8.22 10.45
N THR A 43 14.38 7.33 9.50
CA THR A 43 13.42 6.29 9.10
C THR A 43 13.80 4.98 9.76
N ILE A 44 12.89 4.43 10.57
CA ILE A 44 13.09 3.20 11.34
C ILE A 44 12.10 2.16 10.83
N PRO A 45 12.54 1.12 10.09
CA PRO A 45 11.70 -0.03 9.81
C PRO A 45 11.30 -0.71 11.12
N PHE A 46 10.01 -0.90 11.35
CA PHE A 46 9.54 -1.54 12.58
C PHE A 46 8.75 -2.83 12.34
N ASP A 47 8.25 -3.02 11.12
CA ASP A 47 7.50 -4.23 10.77
C ASP A 47 7.67 -4.57 9.29
N PHE A 48 7.66 -5.87 8.97
CA PHE A 48 7.73 -6.35 7.59
C PHE A 48 6.96 -7.66 7.43
N SER A 49 6.60 -7.98 6.19
CA SER A 49 5.97 -9.24 5.84
C SER A 49 6.46 -9.70 4.47
N LEU A 50 6.65 -11.01 4.33
CA LEU A 50 7.02 -11.62 3.07
C LEU A 50 5.77 -12.22 2.42
N HIS A 51 5.54 -11.93 1.15
CA HIS A 51 4.39 -12.43 0.42
C HIS A 51 4.79 -13.26 -0.78
N GLN A 52 4.02 -14.29 -1.05
CA GLN A 52 4.11 -15.13 -2.24
C GLN A 52 2.99 -14.76 -3.23
N GLU A 53 3.20 -14.95 -4.52
CA GLU A 53 2.10 -14.92 -5.47
C GLU A 53 1.34 -16.24 -5.47
N LYS A 54 -0.01 -16.13 -5.39
CA LYS A 54 -0.91 -17.28 -5.36
C LYS A 54 -1.27 -17.71 -6.79
N GLY A 55 -1.29 -19.03 -6.99
CA GLY A 55 -1.63 -19.61 -8.29
C GLY A 55 -0.51 -19.42 -9.31
N LYS A 56 -0.62 -20.11 -10.44
CA LYS A 56 0.29 -19.93 -11.57
C LYS A 56 -0.37 -19.06 -12.63
N GLN A 57 0.29 -17.96 -12.96
CA GLN A 57 -0.10 -17.08 -14.06
C GLN A 57 1.13 -16.82 -14.92
N GLY A 58 1.16 -17.38 -16.11
CA GLY A 58 2.38 -17.40 -16.92
C GLY A 58 3.53 -18.06 -16.16
N ASP A 59 4.65 -17.33 -16.01
CA ASP A 59 5.83 -17.80 -15.28
C ASP A 59 5.80 -17.46 -13.79
N CYS A 60 4.79 -16.72 -13.31
CA CYS A 60 4.66 -16.32 -11.91
C CYS A 60 3.84 -17.32 -11.10
N GLY A 61 4.07 -17.28 -9.78
CA GLY A 61 3.39 -18.15 -8.83
C GLY A 61 3.85 -19.60 -8.87
N LEU A 62 3.13 -20.46 -8.17
CA LEU A 62 3.38 -21.91 -8.08
C LEU A 62 2.11 -22.68 -8.39
N THR A 63 2.24 -23.78 -9.11
CA THR A 63 1.16 -24.78 -9.27
C THR A 63 0.81 -25.41 -7.93
N LYS A 64 -0.36 -26.04 -7.83
CA LYS A 64 -0.77 -26.81 -6.65
C LYS A 64 0.22 -27.92 -6.30
N GLN A 65 0.78 -28.59 -7.31
CA GLN A 65 1.78 -29.63 -7.13
C GLN A 65 3.11 -29.09 -6.62
N GLN A 66 3.59 -27.96 -7.16
CA GLN A 66 4.81 -27.30 -6.69
C GLN A 66 4.67 -26.83 -5.24
N ARG A 67 3.50 -26.28 -4.86
CA ARG A 67 3.24 -25.89 -3.45
C ARG A 67 3.25 -27.09 -2.48
N ARG A 68 2.74 -28.25 -2.91
CA ARG A 68 2.78 -29.47 -2.07
C ARG A 68 4.19 -30.01 -1.86
N LYS A 69 5.08 -29.82 -2.88
CA LYS A 69 6.49 -30.24 -2.82
C LYS A 69 7.41 -29.19 -2.20
N ALA A 70 6.90 -27.97 -1.91
CA ALA A 70 7.70 -26.91 -1.33
C ALA A 70 8.13 -27.26 0.10
N TYR A 71 9.27 -26.71 0.50
CA TYR A 71 9.75 -26.86 1.88
C TYR A 71 8.79 -26.18 2.87
N HIS A 72 8.48 -26.89 3.93
CA HIS A 72 7.66 -26.41 5.04
C HIS A 72 8.36 -26.72 6.35
N ALA A 73 8.65 -25.69 7.14
CA ALA A 73 9.15 -25.85 8.50
C ALA A 73 8.03 -26.33 9.43
N LYS A 74 8.39 -27.19 10.37
CA LYS A 74 7.46 -27.58 11.46
C LYS A 74 7.33 -26.39 12.41
N ARG A 75 6.10 -25.97 12.69
CA ARG A 75 5.78 -24.88 13.62
C ARG A 75 4.62 -25.27 14.53
N ASN A 76 4.65 -24.75 15.73
CA ASN A 76 3.52 -24.88 16.64
C ASN A 76 2.45 -23.87 16.26
N ASN A 77 1.19 -24.29 16.20
CA ASN A 77 0.07 -23.39 15.96
C ASN A 77 0.03 -22.30 17.04
N GLY A 78 -0.14 -21.05 16.62
CA GLY A 78 -0.17 -19.89 17.52
C GLY A 78 1.19 -19.38 17.96
N SER A 79 2.31 -19.98 17.52
CA SER A 79 3.63 -19.38 17.74
C SER A 79 3.84 -18.16 16.85
N PRO A 80 4.65 -17.17 17.28
CA PRO A 80 4.88 -15.94 16.48
C PRO A 80 5.40 -16.21 15.07
N ASP A 81 6.25 -17.22 14.89
CA ASP A 81 6.77 -17.62 13.59
C ASP A 81 5.70 -18.30 12.71
N TYR A 82 4.76 -19.04 13.32
CA TYR A 82 3.60 -19.55 12.60
C TYR A 82 2.69 -18.44 12.11
N GLU A 83 2.37 -17.46 12.96
CA GLU A 83 1.53 -16.32 12.60
C GLU A 83 2.17 -15.48 11.49
N ARG A 84 3.48 -15.22 11.59
CA ARG A 84 4.25 -14.54 10.54
C ARG A 84 4.23 -15.30 9.21
N PHE A 85 4.33 -16.62 9.24
CA PHE A 85 4.22 -17.42 8.03
C PHE A 85 2.81 -17.37 7.43
N GLN A 86 1.75 -17.29 8.24
CA GLN A 86 0.39 -17.14 7.72
C GLN A 86 0.21 -15.80 6.98
N GLU A 87 0.92 -14.74 7.35
CA GLU A 87 0.89 -13.46 6.62
C GLU A 87 1.34 -13.60 5.16
N CYS A 88 2.26 -14.52 4.86
CA CYS A 88 2.70 -14.84 3.51
C CYS A 88 1.54 -15.22 2.55
N LYS A 89 0.45 -15.75 3.10
CA LYS A 89 -0.74 -16.20 2.39
C LYS A 89 -1.89 -15.17 2.38
N LYS A 90 -1.80 -14.14 3.22
CA LYS A 90 -2.82 -13.09 3.30
C LYS A 90 -2.65 -12.06 2.18
N PRO A 91 -3.71 -11.35 1.78
CA PRO A 91 -3.61 -10.16 0.95
C PRO A 91 -2.73 -9.10 1.62
N LYS A 92 -1.84 -8.46 0.87
CA LYS A 92 -0.93 -7.42 1.41
C LYS A 92 -1.68 -6.30 2.13
N MET A 93 -2.88 -5.95 1.65
CA MET A 93 -3.69 -4.90 2.27
C MET A 93 -4.13 -5.25 3.69
N GLU A 94 -4.53 -6.50 3.93
CA GLU A 94 -4.89 -6.96 5.28
C GLU A 94 -3.68 -6.91 6.20
N VAL A 95 -2.52 -7.36 5.72
CA VAL A 95 -1.28 -7.33 6.50
C VAL A 95 -0.83 -5.89 6.77
N ALA A 96 -0.97 -4.96 5.82
CA ALA A 96 -0.69 -3.54 6.04
C ALA A 96 -1.56 -2.95 7.17
N VAL A 97 -2.85 -3.32 7.23
CA VAL A 97 -3.74 -2.95 8.33
C VAL A 97 -3.27 -3.54 9.66
N ASP A 98 -2.87 -4.81 9.67
CA ASP A 98 -2.36 -5.46 10.88
C ASP A 98 -1.04 -4.84 11.37
N MET A 99 -0.12 -4.47 10.45
CA MET A 99 1.11 -3.74 10.76
C MET A 99 0.83 -2.38 11.43
N LEU A 100 -0.11 -1.60 10.89
CA LEU A 100 -0.49 -0.32 11.48
C LEU A 100 -1.06 -0.50 12.89
N ARG A 101 -1.90 -1.52 13.11
CA ARG A 101 -2.44 -1.84 14.44
C ARG A 101 -1.34 -2.24 15.42
N ARG A 102 -0.37 -3.06 14.97
CA ARG A 102 0.79 -3.44 15.79
C ARG A 102 1.63 -2.22 16.15
N GLY A 103 1.99 -1.40 15.17
CA GLY A 103 2.75 -0.16 15.40
C GLY A 103 2.05 0.77 16.41
N TRP A 104 0.75 0.95 16.27
CA TRP A 104 -0.02 1.76 17.22
C TRP A 104 0.01 1.19 18.64
N LYS A 105 -0.16 -0.14 18.80
CA LYS A 105 -0.06 -0.83 20.09
C LYS A 105 1.34 -0.72 20.71
N MET A 106 2.38 -0.65 19.89
CA MET A 106 3.77 -0.45 20.32
C MET A 106 4.09 1.00 20.70
N GLY A 107 3.13 1.92 20.60
CA GLY A 107 3.32 3.34 20.92
C GLY A 107 3.85 4.19 19.76
N LEU A 108 3.90 3.68 18.53
CA LEU A 108 4.28 4.45 17.34
C LEU A 108 3.11 5.31 16.85
N HIS A 109 2.85 6.39 17.55
CA HIS A 109 1.72 7.28 17.29
C HIS A 109 2.09 8.33 16.23
N ALA A 110 2.06 7.94 14.97
CA ALA A 110 2.30 8.84 13.85
C ALA A 110 1.09 9.75 13.58
N LYS A 111 1.33 11.00 13.21
CA LYS A 111 0.30 11.92 12.74
C LYS A 111 -0.20 11.60 11.34
N TYR A 112 0.66 11.06 10.49
CA TYR A 112 0.37 10.74 9.10
C TYR A 112 0.79 9.30 8.78
N VAL A 113 -0.05 8.60 8.01
CA VAL A 113 0.32 7.37 7.31
C VAL A 113 0.45 7.72 5.84
N ILE A 114 1.65 7.55 5.30
CA ILE A 114 1.97 7.88 3.91
C ILE A 114 2.16 6.58 3.15
N THR A 115 1.49 6.44 2.01
CA THR A 115 1.59 5.25 1.17
C THR A 115 1.74 5.62 -0.30
N ASP A 116 2.21 4.68 -1.09
CA ASP A 116 2.17 4.79 -2.53
C ASP A 116 0.75 4.63 -3.10
N ILE A 117 0.64 4.72 -4.42
CA ILE A 117 -0.62 4.64 -5.14
C ILE A 117 -1.33 3.27 -4.97
N TRP A 118 -0.56 2.18 -4.78
CA TRP A 118 -1.10 0.83 -4.68
C TRP A 118 -1.91 0.60 -3.39
N PHE A 119 -1.49 1.24 -2.29
CA PHE A 119 -2.13 1.16 -0.99
C PHE A 119 -3.21 2.23 -0.77
N THR A 120 -3.43 3.13 -1.74
CA THR A 120 -4.49 4.14 -1.66
C THR A 120 -5.86 3.50 -1.91
N CYS A 121 -6.54 3.11 -0.84
CA CYS A 121 -7.88 2.51 -0.88
C CYS A 121 -8.69 2.87 0.36
N GLU A 122 -10.01 2.74 0.24
CA GLU A 122 -10.96 3.04 1.32
C GLU A 122 -10.67 2.25 2.59
N GLN A 123 -10.42 0.93 2.47
CA GLN A 123 -10.15 0.04 3.60
C GLN A 123 -8.99 0.53 4.47
N LEU A 124 -7.88 0.95 3.85
CA LEU A 124 -6.72 1.44 4.61
C LEU A 124 -7.00 2.82 5.22
N MET A 125 -7.68 3.71 4.51
CA MET A 125 -8.06 5.03 5.03
C MET A 125 -9.00 4.91 6.23
N ALA A 126 -10.01 4.05 6.16
CA ALA A 126 -10.93 3.78 7.26
C ALA A 126 -10.19 3.20 8.49
N CYS A 127 -9.26 2.26 8.25
CA CYS A 127 -8.42 1.69 9.30
C CYS A 127 -7.57 2.77 10.00
N VAL A 128 -6.88 3.62 9.24
CA VAL A 128 -6.05 4.71 9.78
C VAL A 128 -6.89 5.63 10.68
N ARG A 129 -8.09 6.02 10.23
CA ARG A 129 -9.01 6.84 11.03
C ARG A 129 -9.47 6.16 12.31
N SER A 130 -9.79 4.87 12.21
CA SER A 130 -10.26 4.07 13.36
C SER A 130 -9.15 3.91 14.40
N ILE A 131 -7.95 3.50 14.00
CA ILE A 131 -6.80 3.29 14.91
C ILE A 131 -6.45 4.58 15.63
N GLY A 132 -6.32 5.69 14.90
CA GLY A 132 -5.92 6.99 15.46
C GLY A 132 -7.06 7.76 16.12
N LYS A 133 -8.27 7.20 16.19
CA LYS A 133 -9.48 7.91 16.70
C LYS A 133 -9.66 9.30 16.08
N GLY A 134 -9.33 9.45 14.79
CA GLY A 134 -9.37 10.70 14.03
C GLY A 134 -8.12 11.60 14.14
N ALA A 135 -7.16 11.30 15.03
CA ALA A 135 -5.91 12.06 15.14
C ALA A 135 -4.86 11.68 14.08
N MET A 136 -4.95 10.48 13.53
CA MET A 136 -4.05 10.00 12.47
C MET A 136 -4.69 10.23 11.10
N HIS A 137 -3.92 10.77 10.16
CA HIS A 137 -4.37 11.11 8.82
C HIS A 137 -3.69 10.23 7.75
N PHE A 138 -4.44 9.85 6.74
CA PHE A 138 -3.91 9.14 5.59
C PHE A 138 -3.48 10.12 4.49
N VAL A 139 -2.33 9.87 3.88
CA VAL A 139 -1.82 10.61 2.72
C VAL A 139 -1.38 9.60 1.66
N GLY A 140 -1.93 9.70 0.47
CA GLY A 140 -1.58 8.81 -0.64
C GLY A 140 -1.89 9.44 -1.99
N LEU A 141 -1.33 8.88 -3.04
CA LEU A 141 -1.61 9.31 -4.41
C LEU A 141 -2.93 8.71 -4.91
N ALA A 142 -3.75 9.51 -5.57
CA ALA A 142 -4.99 9.03 -6.18
C ALA A 142 -4.70 8.16 -7.41
N LYS A 143 -5.37 7.00 -7.52
CA LYS A 143 -5.25 6.12 -8.68
C LYS A 143 -5.88 6.77 -9.92
N LEU A 144 -5.11 6.86 -11.00
CA LEU A 144 -5.60 7.25 -12.33
C LEU A 144 -6.25 6.03 -13.01
N GLY A 145 -7.45 5.66 -12.57
CA GLY A 145 -8.11 4.46 -13.10
C GLY A 145 -9.60 4.47 -12.81
N LYS A 146 -10.14 3.29 -12.56
CA LYS A 146 -11.59 3.09 -12.33
C LYS A 146 -12.08 3.56 -10.95
N THR A 147 -11.17 3.89 -10.04
CA THR A 147 -11.52 4.38 -8.69
C THR A 147 -12.29 5.69 -8.79
N LYS A 148 -13.50 5.73 -8.24
CA LYS A 148 -14.37 6.91 -8.28
C LYS A 148 -14.44 7.60 -6.92
N TYR A 149 -14.36 8.91 -6.96
CA TYR A 149 -14.53 9.81 -5.82
C TYR A 149 -15.85 10.56 -5.97
N THR A 150 -16.61 10.70 -4.91
CA THR A 150 -17.83 11.53 -4.91
C THR A 150 -17.44 12.94 -4.53
N VAL A 151 -17.57 13.90 -5.48
CA VAL A 151 -17.29 15.32 -5.27
C VAL A 151 -18.52 16.11 -5.70
N SER A 152 -19.04 16.97 -4.82
CA SER A 152 -20.27 17.74 -5.07
C SER A 152 -21.43 16.86 -5.55
N GLY A 153 -21.62 15.69 -4.92
CA GLY A 153 -22.70 14.75 -5.24
C GLY A 153 -22.49 13.93 -6.51
N ARG A 154 -21.40 14.12 -7.25
CA ARG A 154 -21.11 13.40 -8.50
C ARG A 154 -19.94 12.45 -8.36
N LYS A 155 -20.09 11.22 -8.86
CA LYS A 155 -19.01 10.22 -8.89
C LYS A 155 -18.12 10.46 -10.12
N LYS A 156 -16.87 10.81 -9.89
CA LYS A 156 -15.84 11.03 -10.91
C LYS A 156 -14.57 10.27 -10.58
N ASN A 157 -13.89 9.73 -11.58
CA ASN A 157 -12.54 9.21 -11.40
C ASN A 157 -11.50 10.34 -11.38
N ALA A 158 -10.24 10.02 -11.08
CA ALA A 158 -9.20 11.05 -10.95
C ALA A 158 -8.96 11.82 -12.26
N ALA A 159 -9.01 11.15 -13.42
CA ALA A 159 -8.86 11.80 -14.73
C ALA A 159 -10.02 12.75 -15.03
N GLU A 160 -11.26 12.34 -14.74
CA GLU A 160 -12.45 13.19 -14.88
C GLU A 160 -12.42 14.40 -13.94
N LEU A 161 -11.86 14.25 -12.73
CA LEU A 161 -11.64 15.38 -11.82
C LEU A 161 -10.59 16.34 -12.37
N ILE A 162 -9.46 15.83 -12.84
CA ILE A 162 -8.41 16.67 -13.45
C ILE A 162 -8.97 17.47 -14.62
N ALA A 163 -9.69 16.83 -15.54
CA ALA A 163 -10.30 17.48 -16.69
C ALA A 163 -11.33 18.54 -16.28
N ALA A 164 -12.18 18.25 -15.29
CA ALA A 164 -13.22 19.17 -14.84
C ALA A 164 -12.64 20.48 -14.25
N TYR A 165 -11.44 20.43 -13.67
CA TYR A 165 -10.79 21.57 -13.02
C TYR A 165 -9.54 22.07 -13.78
N GLU A 166 -9.36 21.63 -15.03
CA GLU A 166 -8.18 21.97 -15.84
C GLU A 166 -8.01 23.48 -16.03
N ARG A 167 -9.11 24.18 -16.28
CA ARG A 167 -9.12 25.64 -16.56
C ARG A 167 -9.04 26.49 -15.29
N GLU A 168 -9.25 25.91 -14.13
CA GLU A 168 -9.16 26.66 -12.87
C GLU A 168 -7.71 26.98 -12.52
N ARG A 169 -7.46 28.26 -12.17
CA ARG A 169 -6.11 28.71 -11.79
C ARG A 169 -5.59 28.06 -10.50
N GLY A 170 -6.48 27.73 -9.56
CA GLY A 170 -6.11 27.19 -8.25
C GLY A 170 -5.35 28.21 -7.37
N LYS A 171 -5.09 27.82 -6.13
CA LYS A 171 -4.30 28.62 -5.17
C LYS A 171 -2.80 28.43 -5.41
N VAL A 172 -2.02 29.49 -5.19
CA VAL A 172 -0.56 29.46 -5.34
C VAL A 172 0.08 28.93 -4.04
N CYS A 173 0.96 27.96 -4.16
CA CYS A 173 1.87 27.55 -3.10
C CYS A 173 3.31 27.99 -3.48
N ARG A 174 3.75 29.10 -2.91
CA ARG A 174 5.10 29.66 -3.21
C ARG A 174 6.22 28.72 -2.78
N LYS A 175 6.10 28.09 -1.62
CA LYS A 175 7.11 27.14 -1.08
C LYS A 175 7.45 26.00 -2.03
N TYR A 176 6.43 25.44 -2.70
CA TYR A 176 6.62 24.29 -3.61
C TYR A 176 6.50 24.68 -5.10
N ARG A 177 6.45 25.97 -5.41
CA ARG A 177 6.36 26.50 -6.78
C ARG A 177 5.26 25.82 -7.60
N CYS A 178 4.10 25.60 -6.97
CA CYS A 178 2.97 24.92 -7.61
C CYS A 178 1.66 25.69 -7.39
N ARG A 179 0.65 25.32 -8.14
CA ARG A 179 -0.75 25.70 -7.88
C ARG A 179 -1.52 24.47 -7.46
N TYR A 180 -2.51 24.63 -6.63
CA TYR A 180 -3.35 23.51 -6.20
C TYR A 180 -4.82 23.91 -6.10
N ILE A 181 -5.68 22.93 -6.34
CA ILE A 181 -7.12 23.00 -6.10
C ILE A 181 -7.43 21.98 -5.02
N ARG A 182 -8.15 22.39 -3.99
CA ARG A 182 -8.58 21.54 -2.89
C ARG A 182 -10.05 21.22 -3.03
N LEU A 183 -10.38 19.96 -3.14
CA LEU A 183 -11.74 19.45 -3.22
C LEU A 183 -12.04 18.64 -1.95
N ASN A 184 -13.26 18.74 -1.46
CA ASN A 184 -13.80 17.84 -0.45
C ASN A 184 -14.67 16.81 -1.14
N GLY A 185 -14.57 15.55 -0.75
CA GLY A 185 -15.34 14.48 -1.35
C GLY A 185 -15.25 13.22 -0.51
N ASN A 186 -15.73 12.12 -1.06
CA ASN A 186 -15.69 10.81 -0.43
C ASN A 186 -15.06 9.78 -1.37
N LEU A 187 -14.33 8.83 -0.80
CA LEU A 187 -13.97 7.56 -1.44
C LEU A 187 -14.78 6.47 -0.74
N GLY A 188 -15.80 5.94 -1.44
CA GLY A 188 -16.84 5.15 -0.77
C GLY A 188 -17.53 6.00 0.29
N ASP A 189 -17.58 5.51 1.52
CA ASP A 189 -18.14 6.21 2.69
C ASP A 189 -17.09 7.04 3.46
N THR A 190 -15.82 6.94 3.08
CA THR A 190 -14.73 7.63 3.77
C THR A 190 -14.55 9.05 3.24
N PRO A 191 -14.73 10.11 4.07
CA PRO A 191 -14.48 11.49 3.68
C PRO A 191 -13.00 11.71 3.38
N VAL A 192 -12.72 12.30 2.22
CA VAL A 192 -11.37 12.58 1.74
C VAL A 192 -11.22 14.03 1.30
N ARG A 193 -10.00 14.54 1.41
CA ARG A 193 -9.60 15.82 0.84
C ARG A 193 -8.67 15.55 -0.33
N ILE A 194 -9.08 15.97 -1.51
CA ILE A 194 -8.36 15.74 -2.76
C ILE A 194 -7.63 17.03 -3.13
N PHE A 195 -6.35 16.91 -3.46
CA PHE A 195 -5.53 18.01 -3.97
C PHE A 195 -5.15 17.72 -5.42
N LEU A 196 -5.60 18.57 -6.34
CA LEU A 196 -5.12 18.61 -7.71
C LEU A 196 -3.95 19.57 -7.77
N ILE A 197 -2.75 19.06 -8.02
CA ILE A 197 -1.52 19.86 -8.00
C ILE A 197 -1.04 20.09 -9.42
N LYS A 198 -0.81 21.36 -9.76
CA LYS A 198 -0.26 21.79 -11.05
C LYS A 198 1.12 22.40 -10.81
N TYR A 199 2.14 21.77 -11.34
CA TYR A 199 3.49 22.35 -11.38
C TYR A 199 3.60 23.27 -12.58
N GLY A 200 4.19 24.45 -12.41
CA GLY A 200 4.52 25.33 -13.53
C GLY A 200 5.52 24.61 -14.45
N ARG A 201 5.32 24.68 -15.77
CA ARG A 201 6.41 24.38 -16.69
C ARG A 201 7.46 25.51 -16.49
N ASN A 202 8.69 25.14 -16.16
CA ASN A 202 9.83 26.07 -16.26
C ASN A 202 10.06 26.39 -17.72
#